data_de5c4964ce350fca025160b0abd5858b
#
_entry.id   de5c4964ce350fca025160b0abd5858b
#
_cell.length_a   1.000
_cell.length_b   1.000
_cell.length_c   1.000
_cell.angle_alpha   90.00
_cell.angle_beta   90.00
_cell.angle_gamma   90.00
#
_symmetry.space_group_name_H-M   'P 1'
#
loop_
_entity.id
_entity.type
_entity.pdbx_description
1 polymer ?
#
loop_
_entity_poly.entity_id
_entity_poly.type
_entity_poly.pdbx_seq_one_letter_code
_entity_poly.pdbx_strand_id
1 'polypeptide(L)'
;MYDDVIRMREEISQQLKALNEMKEMAKIYGYDISRPARNAKEAVQWLYFGYLAAVKTQNGAAMSVGRISTFLDIYIQRDLENGTLTEAEAQELIDHMTMKFRMVKFARIPEYNQLFSGDPTWVTLEVGGTSLDGRHMVTKNDYRFLHTLENMGPSPEPNLTVLDSPSLPNNFKKYAAKISVDTSSIQYENDEVMKPEWGDDYSICCCVSATKTGQEIQLFGARANLAKTLLYAFNGGFDEKHRIQCGPKMERITSEYADYDEVIEKFDWWMDWLADIYVNVLNLIHYMHDKYYYAVSYTHLTLPTI
;
A
#
# COMPACT_ATOMS: atom_id res chain seq x y z
N MET A 1 -29.43 13.67 10.43
CA MET A 1 -29.72 13.97 9.00
C MET A 1 -29.30 15.36 8.58
N TYR A 2 -29.71 16.46 9.25
CA TYR A 2 -29.27 17.81 8.86
C TYR A 2 -27.79 18.07 9.15
N ASP A 3 -27.29 17.64 10.29
CA ASP A 3 -25.88 17.81 10.66
C ASP A 3 -24.95 17.06 9.68
N ASP A 4 -25.36 15.91 9.22
CA ASP A 4 -24.61 15.11 8.26
C ASP A 4 -24.48 15.82 6.91
N VAL A 5 -25.57 16.41 6.44
CA VAL A 5 -25.59 17.18 5.18
C VAL A 5 -24.73 18.44 5.29
N ILE A 6 -24.74 19.10 6.44
CA ILE A 6 -23.91 20.30 6.66
C ILE A 6 -22.44 19.93 6.64
N ARG A 7 -22.04 18.89 7.37
CA ARG A 7 -20.67 18.41 7.40
C ARG A 7 -20.18 17.96 6.01
N MET A 8 -20.99 17.24 5.26
CA MET A 8 -20.66 16.83 3.90
C MET A 8 -20.43 18.04 2.98
N ARG A 9 -21.25 19.08 3.10
CA ARG A 9 -21.08 20.34 2.35
C ARG A 9 -19.78 21.06 2.72
N GLU A 10 -19.47 21.15 4.00
CA GLU A 10 -18.21 21.77 4.47
C GLU A 10 -17.01 21.02 3.92
N GLU A 11 -17.07 19.71 3.91
CA GLU A 11 -16.04 18.83 3.43
C GLU A 11 -15.81 19.00 1.93
N ILE A 12 -16.87 18.95 1.13
CA ILE A 12 -16.79 19.20 -0.33
C ILE A 12 -16.20 20.60 -0.59
N SER A 13 -16.58 21.59 0.20
CA SER A 13 -16.02 22.94 0.09
C SER A 13 -14.51 22.98 0.36
N GLN A 14 -14.04 22.22 1.35
CA GLN A 14 -12.61 22.10 1.65
C GLN A 14 -11.86 21.34 0.54
N GLN A 15 -12.46 20.27 0.00
CA GLN A 15 -11.88 19.56 -1.15
C GLN A 15 -11.73 20.46 -2.37
N LEU A 16 -12.76 21.24 -2.72
CA LEU A 16 -12.70 22.21 -3.81
C LEU A 16 -11.60 23.26 -3.60
N LYS A 17 -11.44 23.74 -2.37
CA LYS A 17 -10.35 24.64 -2.01
C LYS A 17 -8.99 23.99 -2.20
N ALA A 18 -8.80 22.76 -1.69
CA ALA A 18 -7.56 22.02 -1.81
C ALA A 18 -7.19 21.72 -3.28
N LEU A 19 -8.17 21.35 -4.12
CA LEU A 19 -7.96 21.18 -5.55
C LEU A 19 -7.53 22.45 -6.26
N ASN A 20 -8.09 23.60 -5.89
CA ASN A 20 -7.65 24.90 -6.42
C ASN A 20 -6.22 25.24 -5.95
N GLU A 21 -5.89 24.99 -4.69
CA GLU A 21 -4.53 25.17 -4.17
C GLU A 21 -3.53 24.25 -4.88
N MET A 22 -3.90 23.02 -5.21
CA MET A 22 -3.08 22.11 -6.03
C MET A 22 -2.84 22.67 -7.45
N LYS A 23 -3.85 23.30 -8.06
CA LYS A 23 -3.68 23.94 -9.37
C LYS A 23 -2.67 25.10 -9.29
N GLU A 24 -2.75 25.93 -8.25
CA GLU A 24 -1.78 27.02 -8.05
C GLU A 24 -0.37 26.48 -7.77
N MET A 25 -0.25 25.41 -6.95
CA MET A 25 1.01 24.72 -6.74
C MET A 25 1.58 24.20 -8.07
N ALA A 26 0.78 23.50 -8.87
CA ALA A 26 1.23 22.95 -10.15
C ALA A 26 1.75 24.04 -11.10
N LYS A 27 1.12 25.22 -11.14
CA LYS A 27 1.56 26.38 -11.94
C LYS A 27 2.97 26.84 -11.55
N ILE A 28 3.34 26.81 -10.26
CA ILE A 28 4.68 27.15 -9.80
C ILE A 28 5.73 26.25 -10.44
N TYR A 29 5.37 24.98 -10.65
CA TYR A 29 6.22 24.00 -11.34
C TYR A 29 6.08 24.01 -12.88
N GLY A 30 5.30 24.95 -13.43
CA GLY A 30 5.11 25.09 -14.87
C GLY A 30 4.06 24.16 -15.48
N TYR A 31 3.16 23.60 -14.68
CA TYR A 31 2.14 22.68 -15.14
C TYR A 31 0.71 23.22 -14.95
N ASP A 32 -0.17 22.89 -15.89
CA ASP A 32 -1.61 23.18 -15.81
C ASP A 32 -2.40 21.88 -15.64
N ILE A 33 -2.68 21.51 -14.39
CA ILE A 33 -3.45 20.30 -14.03
C ILE A 33 -4.98 20.50 -14.10
N SER A 34 -5.46 21.63 -14.63
CA SER A 34 -6.90 21.84 -14.84
C SER A 34 -7.48 21.04 -16.00
N ARG A 35 -6.66 20.32 -16.73
CA ARG A 35 -6.97 19.51 -17.90
C ARG A 35 -6.28 18.13 -17.85
N PRO A 36 -6.72 17.16 -18.63
CA PRO A 36 -6.04 15.88 -18.78
C PRO A 36 -4.58 16.06 -19.30
N ALA A 37 -3.70 15.14 -18.93
CA ALA A 37 -2.33 15.08 -19.42
C ALA A 37 -2.30 14.91 -20.95
N ARG A 38 -1.37 15.58 -21.63
CA ARG A 38 -1.22 15.55 -23.09
C ARG A 38 -0.07 14.69 -23.57
N ASN A 39 0.89 14.40 -22.68
CA ASN A 39 2.11 13.64 -23.00
C ASN A 39 2.57 12.84 -21.77
N ALA A 40 3.57 12.00 -21.96
CA ALA A 40 4.12 11.14 -20.92
C ALA A 40 4.63 11.93 -19.71
N LYS A 41 5.34 13.03 -19.93
CA LYS A 41 5.88 13.88 -18.87
C LYS A 41 4.77 14.48 -18.00
N GLU A 42 3.70 14.96 -18.63
CA GLU A 42 2.53 15.45 -17.90
C GLU A 42 1.85 14.31 -17.13
N ALA A 43 1.64 13.15 -17.77
CA ALA A 43 0.98 12.01 -17.11
C ALA A 43 1.72 11.57 -15.84
N VAL A 44 3.03 11.42 -15.91
CA VAL A 44 3.88 11.10 -14.74
C VAL A 44 3.77 12.18 -13.67
N GLN A 45 3.77 13.46 -14.07
CA GLN A 45 3.70 14.57 -13.11
C GLN A 45 2.30 14.70 -12.46
N TRP A 46 1.19 14.49 -13.23
CA TRP A 46 -0.17 14.47 -12.69
C TRP A 46 -0.35 13.36 -11.67
N LEU A 47 0.13 12.17 -11.99
CA LEU A 47 0.09 11.04 -11.09
C LEU A 47 0.86 11.34 -9.79
N TYR A 48 2.05 11.94 -9.90
CA TYR A 48 2.83 12.31 -8.72
C TYR A 48 2.17 13.38 -7.86
N PHE A 49 1.53 14.39 -8.45
CA PHE A 49 0.75 15.37 -7.70
C PHE A 49 -0.45 14.75 -6.98
N GLY A 50 -1.16 13.84 -7.64
CA GLY A 50 -2.24 13.07 -7.03
C GLY A 50 -1.73 12.22 -5.86
N TYR A 51 -0.60 11.55 -6.04
CA TYR A 51 0.06 10.78 -4.99
C TYR A 51 0.40 11.64 -3.77
N LEU A 52 0.99 12.82 -3.95
CA LEU A 52 1.32 13.73 -2.85
C LEU A 52 0.07 14.20 -2.09
N ALA A 53 -1.01 14.50 -2.81
CA ALA A 53 -2.28 14.87 -2.19
C ALA A 53 -2.85 13.73 -1.35
N ALA A 54 -2.81 12.51 -1.88
CA ALA A 54 -3.28 11.32 -1.17
C ALA A 54 -2.43 11.02 0.08
N VAL A 55 -1.11 11.09 0.00
CA VAL A 55 -0.21 10.94 1.16
C VAL A 55 -0.54 11.95 2.25
N LYS A 56 -0.73 13.21 1.87
CA LYS A 56 -1.08 14.29 2.83
C LYS A 56 -2.43 14.04 3.49
N THR A 57 -3.41 13.61 2.73
CA THR A 57 -4.77 13.36 3.23
C THR A 57 -4.81 12.16 4.17
N GLN A 58 -4.13 11.08 3.80
CA GLN A 58 -4.12 9.86 4.58
C GLN A 58 -3.40 10.01 5.93
N ASN A 59 -2.44 10.93 6.01
CA ASN A 59 -1.67 11.22 7.21
C ASN A 59 -1.07 9.98 7.85
N GLY A 60 -0.55 9.06 7.05
CA GLY A 60 -0.04 7.79 7.53
C GLY A 60 0.83 7.03 6.52
N ALA A 61 1.14 5.80 6.87
CA ALA A 61 1.84 4.86 6.04
C ALA A 61 0.88 4.17 5.06
N ALA A 62 1.46 3.45 4.09
CA ALA A 62 0.77 2.58 3.15
C ALA A 62 -0.02 3.33 2.08
N MET A 63 0.68 4.19 1.35
CA MET A 63 0.14 4.86 0.18
C MET A 63 0.58 4.15 -1.09
N SER A 64 -0.19 3.16 -1.53
CA SER A 64 0.07 2.39 -2.74
C SER A 64 -0.41 3.14 -3.99
N VAL A 65 0.27 2.90 -5.09
CA VAL A 65 -0.07 3.49 -6.40
C VAL A 65 -0.65 2.47 -7.38
N GLY A 66 -0.67 1.20 -6.99
CA GLY A 66 -1.23 0.14 -7.82
C GLY A 66 -0.45 -0.11 -9.11
N ARG A 67 -1.15 -0.60 -10.13
CA ARG A 67 -0.59 -0.95 -11.44
C ARG A 67 -0.54 0.26 -12.39
N ILE A 68 0.29 1.24 -12.04
CA ILE A 68 0.46 2.46 -12.86
C ILE A 68 1.26 2.24 -14.14
N SER A 69 1.97 1.12 -14.25
CA SER A 69 2.79 0.78 -15.42
C SER A 69 1.94 0.76 -16.70
N THR A 70 0.80 0.07 -16.67
CA THR A 70 -0.13 -0.04 -17.79
C THR A 70 -0.75 1.31 -18.15
N PHE A 71 -1.14 2.10 -17.16
CA PHE A 71 -1.68 3.45 -17.37
C PHE A 71 -0.67 4.38 -18.06
N LEU A 72 0.54 4.44 -17.54
CA LEU A 72 1.60 5.30 -18.09
C LEU A 72 2.05 4.84 -19.48
N ASP A 73 1.93 3.54 -19.79
CA ASP A 73 2.34 3.01 -21.09
C ASP A 73 1.53 3.61 -22.24
N ILE A 74 0.26 3.94 -21.99
CA ILE A 74 -0.61 4.61 -22.99
C ILE A 74 0.03 5.93 -23.49
N TYR A 75 0.57 6.71 -22.57
CA TYR A 75 1.20 7.99 -22.89
C TYR A 75 2.62 7.82 -23.45
N ILE A 76 3.42 6.98 -22.81
CA ILE A 76 4.81 6.76 -23.17
C ILE A 76 4.91 6.11 -24.54
N GLN A 77 4.12 5.07 -24.80
CA GLN A 77 4.14 4.40 -26.10
C GLN A 77 3.71 5.33 -27.24
N ARG A 78 2.65 6.11 -27.02
CA ARG A 78 2.20 7.12 -27.99
C ARG A 78 3.29 8.16 -28.29
N ASP A 79 3.95 8.66 -27.27
CA ASP A 79 4.99 9.69 -27.44
C ASP A 79 6.25 9.13 -28.10
N LEU A 80 6.60 7.86 -27.87
CA LEU A 80 7.63 7.11 -28.58
C LEU A 80 7.28 6.95 -30.09
N GLU A 81 6.05 6.54 -30.39
CA GLU A 81 5.58 6.37 -31.77
C GLU A 81 5.56 7.68 -32.54
N ASN A 82 5.22 8.78 -31.88
CA ASN A 82 5.22 10.12 -32.46
C ASN A 82 6.65 10.72 -32.57
N GLY A 83 7.69 10.06 -32.02
CA GLY A 83 9.06 10.55 -31.99
C GLY A 83 9.27 11.77 -31.09
N THR A 84 8.34 12.05 -30.18
CA THR A 84 8.45 13.13 -29.18
C THR A 84 9.13 12.71 -27.90
N LEU A 85 9.40 11.41 -27.75
CA LEU A 85 10.12 10.78 -26.65
C LEU A 85 11.03 9.70 -27.20
N THR A 86 12.21 9.54 -26.64
CA THR A 86 13.12 8.41 -26.88
C THR A 86 12.99 7.35 -25.81
N GLU A 87 13.46 6.11 -26.06
CA GLU A 87 13.46 5.03 -25.05
C GLU A 87 14.31 5.42 -23.81
N ALA A 88 15.41 6.14 -24.00
CA ALA A 88 16.22 6.64 -22.89
C ALA A 88 15.46 7.65 -22.02
N GLU A 89 14.79 8.62 -22.64
CA GLU A 89 13.96 9.60 -21.93
C GLU A 89 12.75 8.95 -21.26
N ALA A 90 12.17 7.91 -21.87
CA ALA A 90 11.09 7.14 -21.25
C ALA A 90 11.56 6.44 -19.95
N GLN A 91 12.74 5.83 -19.98
CA GLN A 91 13.35 5.26 -18.78
C GLN A 91 13.66 6.33 -17.74
N GLU A 92 14.23 7.46 -18.15
CA GLU A 92 14.53 8.58 -17.26
C GLU A 92 13.29 9.13 -16.55
N LEU A 93 12.15 9.23 -17.23
CA LEU A 93 10.87 9.63 -16.60
C LEU A 93 10.46 8.67 -15.49
N ILE A 94 10.59 7.36 -15.73
CA ILE A 94 10.25 6.33 -14.72
C ILE A 94 11.26 6.34 -13.57
N ASP A 95 12.55 6.51 -13.85
CA ASP A 95 13.59 6.63 -12.83
C ASP A 95 13.34 7.85 -11.93
N HIS A 96 13.04 9.02 -12.52
CA HIS A 96 12.72 10.23 -11.77
C HIS A 96 11.48 10.05 -10.89
N MET A 97 10.44 9.40 -11.38
CA MET A 97 9.24 9.10 -10.60
C MET A 97 9.57 8.19 -9.41
N THR A 98 10.31 7.12 -9.65
CA THR A 98 10.77 6.18 -8.62
C THR A 98 11.65 6.89 -7.59
N MET A 99 12.55 7.75 -8.02
CA MET A 99 13.38 8.59 -7.13
C MET A 99 12.50 9.47 -6.23
N LYS A 100 11.47 10.10 -6.77
CA LYS A 100 10.53 10.93 -6.01
C LYS A 100 9.77 10.10 -4.96
N PHE A 101 9.36 8.87 -5.27
CA PHE A 101 8.77 7.97 -4.29
C PHE A 101 9.74 7.65 -3.14
N ARG A 102 11.02 7.45 -3.43
CA ARG A 102 12.06 7.23 -2.41
C ARG A 102 12.32 8.46 -1.54
N MET A 103 12.09 9.65 -2.06
CA MET A 103 12.33 10.92 -1.36
C MET A 103 11.17 11.34 -0.46
N VAL A 104 9.95 10.98 -0.78
CA VAL A 104 8.77 11.36 0.02
C VAL A 104 8.82 10.66 1.35
N LYS A 105 8.78 11.43 2.42
CA LYS A 105 8.75 10.94 3.80
C LYS A 105 7.52 11.50 4.50
N PHE A 106 7.05 10.74 5.45
CA PHE A 106 5.93 11.11 6.29
C PHE A 106 6.37 11.26 7.73
N ALA A 107 6.28 12.45 8.29
CA ALA A 107 6.68 12.72 9.66
C ALA A 107 5.75 11.99 10.65
N ARG A 108 6.31 11.16 11.49
CA ARG A 108 5.63 10.36 12.52
C ARG A 108 6.16 10.69 13.89
N ILE A 109 5.38 10.34 14.90
CA ILE A 109 5.87 10.38 16.29
C ILE A 109 7.01 9.36 16.49
N PRO A 110 7.96 9.61 17.41
CA PRO A 110 9.15 8.77 17.60
C PRO A 110 8.83 7.29 17.82
N GLU A 111 7.81 6.98 18.59
CA GLU A 111 7.39 5.61 18.91
C GLU A 111 6.94 4.86 17.63
N TYR A 112 6.26 5.55 16.74
CA TYR A 112 5.84 4.99 15.47
C TYR A 112 7.03 4.75 14.53
N ASN A 113 8.00 5.67 14.52
CA ASN A 113 9.24 5.51 13.76
C ASN A 113 10.07 4.31 14.24
N GLN A 114 10.11 4.05 15.56
CA GLN A 114 10.77 2.85 16.10
C GLN A 114 10.11 1.57 15.60
N LEU A 115 8.77 1.54 15.56
CA LEU A 115 8.03 0.37 15.10
C LEU A 115 8.28 0.07 13.62
N PHE A 116 8.42 1.11 12.78
CA PHE A 116 8.52 1.00 11.33
C PHE A 116 9.92 1.28 10.78
N SER A 117 10.94 1.43 11.63
CA SER A 117 12.31 1.70 11.23
C SER A 117 12.47 2.95 10.35
N GLY A 118 11.75 4.00 10.67
CA GLY A 118 11.78 5.27 9.96
C GLY A 118 10.40 5.78 9.52
N ASP A 119 10.40 6.69 8.57
CA ASP A 119 9.24 7.42 8.08
C ASP A 119 8.93 7.24 6.57
N PRO A 120 9.06 6.02 6.00
CA PRO A 120 8.67 5.74 4.63
C PRO A 120 7.17 5.88 4.45
N THR A 121 6.73 6.21 3.23
CA THR A 121 5.30 6.23 2.87
C THR A 121 4.76 4.85 2.52
N TRP A 122 5.64 3.87 2.37
CA TRP A 122 5.36 2.49 1.92
C TRP A 122 4.50 2.46 0.66
N VAL A 123 5.09 3.00 -0.39
CA VAL A 123 4.52 2.99 -1.72
C VAL A 123 4.62 1.58 -2.28
N THR A 124 3.49 0.94 -2.53
CA THR A 124 3.47 -0.30 -3.31
C THR A 124 3.13 0.02 -4.75
N LEU A 125 3.94 -0.51 -5.66
CA LEU A 125 3.79 -0.40 -7.10
C LEU A 125 3.76 -1.80 -7.70
N GLU A 126 2.76 -2.07 -8.52
CA GLU A 126 2.52 -3.39 -9.08
C GLU A 126 2.88 -3.43 -10.55
N VAL A 127 3.42 -4.57 -10.97
CA VAL A 127 3.74 -4.90 -12.36
C VAL A 127 3.26 -6.31 -12.70
N GLY A 128 3.01 -6.57 -13.96
CA GLY A 128 2.47 -7.87 -14.39
C GLY A 128 0.97 -7.99 -14.21
N GLY A 129 0.53 -9.15 -13.74
CA GLY A 129 -0.89 -9.47 -13.57
C GLY A 129 -1.64 -9.72 -14.87
N THR A 130 -2.93 -10.01 -14.75
CA THR A 130 -3.81 -10.33 -15.86
C THR A 130 -5.07 -9.46 -15.86
N SER A 131 -5.64 -9.25 -17.04
CA SER A 131 -6.92 -8.57 -17.22
C SER A 131 -8.11 -9.53 -17.03
N LEU A 132 -9.32 -8.98 -17.09
CA LEU A 132 -10.61 -9.72 -17.01
C LEU A 132 -10.70 -10.90 -17.97
N ASP A 133 -10.15 -10.77 -19.17
CA ASP A 133 -10.18 -11.79 -20.22
C ASP A 133 -8.98 -12.76 -20.14
N GLY A 134 -8.19 -12.70 -19.07
CA GLY A 134 -7.04 -13.58 -18.83
C GLY A 134 -5.77 -13.21 -19.59
N ARG A 135 -5.77 -12.15 -20.40
CA ARG A 135 -4.55 -11.65 -21.04
C ARG A 135 -3.62 -11.03 -20.00
N HIS A 136 -2.31 -11.24 -20.19
CA HIS A 136 -1.33 -10.56 -19.35
C HIS A 136 -1.38 -9.04 -19.56
N MET A 137 -1.10 -8.29 -18.51
CA MET A 137 -1.05 -6.82 -18.52
C MET A 137 0.37 -6.27 -18.62
N VAL A 138 1.35 -7.13 -18.86
CA VAL A 138 2.76 -6.72 -19.00
C VAL A 138 2.94 -5.78 -20.18
N THR A 139 3.51 -4.61 -19.91
CA THR A 139 3.87 -3.57 -20.86
C THR A 139 5.38 -3.31 -20.83
N LYS A 140 5.89 -2.45 -21.69
CA LYS A 140 7.31 -2.02 -21.62
C LYS A 140 7.62 -1.30 -20.30
N ASN A 141 6.63 -0.62 -19.70
CA ASN A 141 6.85 0.07 -18.45
C ASN A 141 7.05 -0.87 -17.25
N ASP A 142 6.51 -2.09 -17.30
CA ASP A 142 6.83 -3.09 -16.28
C ASP A 142 8.34 -3.40 -16.26
N TYR A 143 8.93 -3.54 -17.44
CA TYR A 143 10.39 -3.69 -17.56
C TYR A 143 11.14 -2.45 -17.10
N ARG A 144 10.64 -1.23 -17.43
CA ARG A 144 11.29 0.02 -16.99
C ARG A 144 11.26 0.17 -15.47
N PHE A 145 10.14 -0.19 -14.80
CA PHE A 145 10.08 -0.18 -13.34
C PHE A 145 11.04 -1.19 -12.72
N LEU A 146 11.11 -2.40 -13.24
CA LEU A 146 12.11 -3.38 -12.79
C LEU A 146 13.55 -2.85 -13.01
N HIS A 147 13.80 -2.20 -14.14
CA HIS A 147 15.11 -1.66 -14.49
C HIS A 147 15.56 -0.51 -13.58
N THR A 148 14.63 0.17 -12.90
CA THR A 148 15.00 1.19 -11.90
C THR A 148 15.86 0.63 -10.78
N LEU A 149 15.71 -0.66 -10.46
CA LEU A 149 16.53 -1.33 -9.46
C LEU A 149 17.98 -1.55 -9.92
N GLU A 150 18.22 -1.70 -11.23
CA GLU A 150 19.56 -1.72 -11.80
C GLU A 150 20.16 -0.31 -11.86
N ASN A 151 19.38 0.70 -12.30
CA ASN A 151 19.86 2.08 -12.45
C ASN A 151 20.16 2.78 -11.12
N MET A 152 19.32 2.54 -10.10
CA MET A 152 19.38 3.26 -8.82
C MET A 152 19.74 2.37 -7.62
N GLY A 153 19.96 1.09 -7.85
CA GLY A 153 20.21 0.10 -6.81
C GLY A 153 18.97 -0.33 -6.00
N PRO A 154 19.15 -1.39 -5.20
CA PRO A 154 18.09 -1.95 -4.37
C PRO A 154 17.52 -0.92 -3.39
N SER A 155 16.21 -1.00 -3.15
CA SER A 155 15.50 -0.12 -2.22
C SER A 155 14.22 -0.77 -1.73
N PRO A 156 13.81 -0.55 -0.48
CA PRO A 156 12.51 -0.97 0.01
C PRO A 156 11.35 -0.14 -0.58
N GLU A 157 11.63 0.99 -1.20
CA GLU A 157 10.63 1.85 -1.84
C GLU A 157 11.01 2.22 -3.28
N PRO A 158 9.99 2.18 -4.18
CA PRO A 158 8.67 1.59 -3.99
C PRO A 158 8.76 0.11 -3.63
N ASN A 159 7.83 -0.41 -2.84
CA ASN A 159 7.67 -1.85 -2.68
C ASN A 159 7.16 -2.42 -4.01
N LEU A 160 8.07 -2.95 -4.81
CA LEU A 160 7.78 -3.41 -6.16
C LEU A 160 7.22 -4.83 -6.10
N THR A 161 5.96 -4.99 -6.48
CA THR A 161 5.25 -6.27 -6.42
C THR A 161 4.95 -6.78 -7.83
N VAL A 162 5.41 -7.98 -8.13
CA VAL A 162 5.03 -8.72 -9.34
C VAL A 162 3.77 -9.52 -9.06
N LEU A 163 2.69 -9.21 -9.78
CA LEU A 163 1.48 -10.03 -9.79
C LEU A 163 1.72 -11.21 -10.74
N ASP A 164 2.16 -12.34 -10.17
CA ASP A 164 2.60 -13.49 -10.95
C ASP A 164 1.43 -14.36 -11.41
N SER A 165 1.48 -14.80 -12.66
CA SER A 165 0.55 -15.73 -13.28
C SER A 165 1.26 -16.60 -14.30
N PRO A 166 0.81 -17.85 -14.53
CA PRO A 166 1.29 -18.68 -15.61
C PRO A 166 1.23 -18.03 -16.99
N SER A 167 0.26 -17.15 -17.22
CA SER A 167 0.05 -16.45 -18.50
C SER A 167 1.04 -15.32 -18.78
N LEU A 168 1.85 -14.90 -17.80
CA LEU A 168 2.85 -13.86 -18.01
C LEU A 168 3.92 -14.32 -19.03
N PRO A 169 4.42 -13.40 -19.89
CA PRO A 169 5.48 -13.73 -20.83
C PRO A 169 6.75 -14.28 -20.15
N ASN A 170 7.28 -15.37 -20.68
CA ASN A 170 8.46 -16.02 -20.08
C ASN A 170 9.69 -15.12 -20.00
N ASN A 171 9.88 -14.19 -20.95
CA ASN A 171 10.96 -13.22 -20.91
C ASN A 171 10.78 -12.24 -19.74
N PHE A 172 9.55 -11.82 -19.46
CA PHE A 172 9.25 -10.98 -18.31
C PHE A 172 9.54 -11.72 -16.98
N LYS A 173 9.04 -12.95 -16.84
CA LYS A 173 9.32 -13.78 -15.65
C LYS A 173 10.80 -13.97 -15.40
N LYS A 174 11.58 -14.27 -16.47
CA LYS A 174 13.04 -14.43 -16.37
C LYS A 174 13.73 -13.13 -15.95
N TYR A 175 13.29 -11.99 -16.48
CA TYR A 175 13.86 -10.70 -16.13
C TYR A 175 13.52 -10.33 -14.69
N ALA A 176 12.26 -10.45 -14.28
CA ALA A 176 11.84 -10.22 -12.89
C ALA A 176 12.62 -11.10 -11.90
N ALA A 177 12.75 -12.40 -12.20
CA ALA A 177 13.54 -13.34 -11.39
C ALA A 177 15.02 -12.93 -11.29
N LYS A 178 15.65 -12.50 -12.41
CA LYS A 178 17.01 -11.98 -12.40
C LYS A 178 17.15 -10.79 -11.47
N ILE A 179 16.29 -9.78 -11.63
CA ILE A 179 16.32 -8.57 -10.79
C ILE A 179 16.06 -8.92 -9.32
N SER A 180 15.16 -9.86 -9.06
CA SER A 180 14.88 -10.35 -7.69
C SER A 180 16.11 -10.95 -7.03
N VAL A 181 16.84 -11.80 -7.75
CA VAL A 181 18.09 -12.42 -7.27
C VAL A 181 19.19 -11.38 -7.05
N ASP A 182 19.32 -10.45 -7.97
CA ASP A 182 20.39 -9.45 -7.95
C ASP A 182 20.18 -8.38 -6.87
N THR A 183 18.93 -8.07 -6.53
CA THR A 183 18.60 -6.90 -5.69
C THR A 183 17.88 -7.21 -4.40
N SER A 184 17.21 -8.38 -4.29
CA SER A 184 16.33 -8.73 -3.16
C SER A 184 15.25 -7.66 -2.87
N SER A 185 14.78 -6.93 -3.90
CA SER A 185 13.89 -5.77 -3.76
C SER A 185 12.54 -5.96 -4.47
N ILE A 186 12.17 -7.20 -4.78
CA ILE A 186 10.90 -7.52 -5.45
C ILE A 186 10.10 -8.47 -4.58
N GLN A 187 8.80 -8.19 -4.48
CA GLN A 187 7.79 -9.05 -3.86
C GLN A 187 6.96 -9.72 -4.96
N TYR A 188 6.40 -10.88 -4.67
CA TYR A 188 5.53 -11.62 -5.59
C TYR A 188 4.20 -11.92 -4.92
N GLU A 189 3.11 -11.72 -5.68
CA GLU A 189 1.76 -12.14 -5.32
C GLU A 189 1.21 -13.06 -6.42
N ASN A 190 0.50 -14.11 -6.03
CA ASN A 190 -0.09 -15.03 -6.99
C ASN A 190 -1.43 -14.48 -7.49
N ASP A 191 -1.44 -13.97 -8.71
CA ASP A 191 -2.60 -13.35 -9.34
C ASP A 191 -3.80 -14.32 -9.46
N GLU A 192 -3.57 -15.63 -9.66
CA GLU A 192 -4.63 -16.62 -9.75
C GLU A 192 -5.28 -16.95 -8.42
N VAL A 193 -4.55 -16.79 -7.31
CA VAL A 193 -5.08 -16.97 -5.96
C VAL A 193 -5.81 -15.70 -5.51
N MET A 194 -5.29 -14.53 -5.86
CA MET A 194 -5.82 -13.25 -5.40
C MET A 194 -7.10 -12.85 -6.12
N LYS A 195 -7.18 -13.03 -7.44
CA LYS A 195 -8.31 -12.56 -8.25
C LYS A 195 -9.67 -13.15 -7.87
N PRO A 196 -9.82 -14.43 -7.56
CA PRO A 196 -11.10 -14.99 -7.14
C PRO A 196 -11.70 -14.31 -5.90
N GLU A 197 -10.86 -13.84 -5.00
CA GLU A 197 -11.26 -13.18 -3.76
C GLU A 197 -11.44 -11.66 -3.93
N TRP A 198 -10.47 -11.01 -4.59
CA TRP A 198 -10.35 -9.55 -4.62
C TRP A 198 -10.82 -8.90 -5.93
N GLY A 199 -11.10 -9.71 -6.95
CA GLY A 199 -11.48 -9.22 -8.29
C GLY A 199 -10.27 -8.91 -9.17
N ASP A 200 -10.55 -8.42 -10.36
CA ASP A 200 -9.54 -8.27 -11.42
C ASP A 200 -8.62 -7.06 -11.27
N ASP A 201 -9.11 -6.03 -10.60
CA ASP A 201 -8.36 -4.79 -10.36
C ASP A 201 -8.17 -4.60 -8.86
N TYR A 202 -7.51 -5.55 -8.25
CA TYR A 202 -7.04 -5.42 -6.86
C TYR A 202 -5.68 -4.76 -6.84
N SER A 203 -5.35 -4.18 -5.72
CA SER A 203 -4.02 -3.69 -5.45
C SER A 203 -3.50 -4.16 -4.07
N ILE A 204 -2.19 -4.16 -3.94
CA ILE A 204 -1.53 -4.48 -2.68
C ILE A 204 -1.24 -3.19 -1.93
N CYS A 205 -1.85 -3.08 -0.77
CA CYS A 205 -1.61 -1.95 0.13
C CYS A 205 -0.46 -2.27 1.08
N CYS A 206 0.45 -1.32 1.23
CA CYS A 206 1.61 -1.46 2.10
C CYS A 206 2.54 -2.59 1.63
N CYS A 207 2.60 -3.67 2.40
CA CYS A 207 3.47 -4.81 2.09
C CYS A 207 2.71 -5.96 1.41
N VAL A 208 1.57 -6.38 1.94
CA VAL A 208 0.91 -7.64 1.55
C VAL A 208 -0.62 -7.62 1.60
N SER A 209 -1.25 -6.52 1.97
CA SER A 209 -2.70 -6.49 2.13
C SER A 209 -3.40 -6.17 0.83
N ALA A 210 -4.19 -7.10 0.32
CA ALA A 210 -4.99 -6.85 -0.87
C ALA A 210 -6.22 -6.01 -0.56
N THR A 211 -6.60 -5.17 -1.53
CA THR A 211 -7.83 -4.37 -1.52
C THR A 211 -8.40 -4.28 -2.93
N LYS A 212 -9.71 -4.13 -3.04
CA LYS A 212 -10.36 -3.83 -4.33
C LYS A 212 -10.15 -2.36 -4.65
N THR A 213 -9.43 -2.09 -5.73
CA THR A 213 -9.06 -0.73 -6.14
C THR A 213 -10.30 0.16 -6.29
N GLY A 214 -10.30 1.31 -5.60
CA GLY A 214 -11.41 2.27 -5.64
C GLY A 214 -12.69 1.84 -4.91
N GLN A 215 -12.72 0.67 -4.25
CA GLN A 215 -13.89 0.15 -3.54
C GLN A 215 -13.63 -0.09 -2.05
N GLU A 216 -12.39 -0.40 -1.70
CA GLU A 216 -12.01 -0.76 -0.34
C GLU A 216 -10.80 0.05 0.11
N ILE A 217 -10.67 0.14 1.42
CA ILE A 217 -9.52 0.73 2.08
C ILE A 217 -8.97 -0.23 3.10
N GLN A 218 -7.69 -0.10 3.38
CA GLN A 218 -7.08 -0.77 4.50
C GLN A 218 -7.04 0.15 5.72
N LEU A 219 -7.70 -0.26 6.80
CA LEU A 219 -7.64 0.43 8.07
C LEU A 219 -6.67 -0.28 9.01
N PHE A 220 -5.55 0.36 9.36
CA PHE A 220 -4.66 -0.11 10.42
C PHE A 220 -5.22 0.25 11.81
N GLY A 221 -6.26 -0.47 12.20
CA GLY A 221 -6.90 -0.24 13.50
C GLY A 221 -6.17 -0.89 14.67
N ALA A 222 -5.60 -2.07 14.45
CA ALA A 222 -4.90 -2.83 15.49
C ALA A 222 -3.88 -3.80 14.88
N ARG A 223 -2.95 -4.27 15.69
CA ARG A 223 -1.99 -5.32 15.36
C ARG A 223 -1.97 -6.38 16.45
N ALA A 224 -1.96 -7.64 16.05
CA ALA A 224 -1.82 -8.78 16.92
C ALA A 224 -0.45 -9.42 16.73
N ASN A 225 0.25 -9.69 17.82
CA ASN A 225 1.51 -10.43 17.80
C ASN A 225 1.25 -11.89 18.20
N LEU A 226 1.07 -12.75 17.21
CA LEU A 226 0.72 -14.15 17.42
C LEU A 226 1.83 -14.93 18.15
N ALA A 227 3.10 -14.65 17.84
CA ALA A 227 4.23 -15.28 18.54
C ALA A 227 4.25 -14.88 20.04
N LYS A 228 3.90 -13.63 20.34
CA LYS A 228 3.78 -13.16 21.74
C LYS A 228 2.62 -13.83 22.47
N THR A 229 1.53 -14.11 21.75
CA THR A 229 0.39 -14.85 22.31
C THR A 229 0.79 -16.27 22.74
N LEU A 230 1.64 -16.95 21.96
CA LEU A 230 2.20 -18.23 22.36
C LEU A 230 3.06 -18.09 23.64
N LEU A 231 3.87 -17.05 23.76
CA LEU A 231 4.63 -16.78 25.00
C LEU A 231 3.72 -16.54 26.21
N TYR A 232 2.55 -15.93 26.00
CA TYR A 232 1.56 -15.76 27.07
C TYR A 232 0.94 -17.10 27.51
N ALA A 233 0.78 -18.04 26.59
CA ALA A 233 0.36 -19.41 26.96
C ALA A 233 1.37 -20.06 27.91
N PHE A 234 2.68 -19.91 27.66
CA PHE A 234 3.72 -20.40 28.57
C PHE A 234 3.81 -19.61 29.87
N ASN A 235 3.77 -18.28 29.79
CA ASN A 235 4.04 -17.37 30.91
C ASN A 235 2.79 -17.04 31.74
N GLY A 236 1.63 -17.62 31.42
CA GLY A 236 0.38 -17.34 32.11
C GLY A 236 -0.06 -15.88 31.97
N GLY A 237 0.16 -15.29 30.79
CA GLY A 237 -0.18 -13.89 30.48
C GLY A 237 0.82 -12.84 31.02
N PHE A 238 1.97 -13.25 31.51
CA PHE A 238 3.01 -12.33 31.96
C PHE A 238 3.93 -11.93 30.81
N ASP A 239 4.12 -10.62 30.63
CA ASP A 239 5.07 -10.06 29.66
C ASP A 239 6.47 -9.99 30.29
N GLU A 240 7.39 -10.79 29.77
CA GLU A 240 8.75 -10.88 30.26
C GLU A 240 9.59 -9.62 29.97
N LYS A 241 9.27 -8.90 28.89
CA LYS A 241 10.00 -7.69 28.50
C LYS A 241 9.63 -6.51 29.39
N HIS A 242 8.34 -6.29 29.58
CA HIS A 242 7.84 -5.16 30.36
C HIS A 242 7.61 -5.51 31.83
N ARG A 243 7.68 -6.78 32.19
CA ARG A 243 7.47 -7.30 33.55
C ARG A 243 6.10 -6.97 34.15
N ILE A 244 5.07 -7.05 33.32
CA ILE A 244 3.70 -6.78 33.71
C ILE A 244 2.78 -7.96 33.35
N GLN A 245 1.68 -8.08 34.07
CA GLN A 245 0.61 -8.99 33.70
C GLN A 245 -0.22 -8.38 32.57
N CYS A 246 -0.22 -9.03 31.40
CA CYS A 246 -0.99 -8.63 30.23
C CYS A 246 -2.19 -9.58 30.06
N GLY A 247 -3.36 -9.17 30.51
CA GLY A 247 -4.55 -10.00 30.44
C GLY A 247 -4.74 -10.95 31.63
N PRO A 248 -5.66 -11.91 31.51
CA PRO A 248 -5.98 -12.83 32.59
C PRO A 248 -4.79 -13.66 33.05
N LYS A 249 -4.68 -13.87 34.35
CA LYS A 249 -3.64 -14.68 34.90
C LYS A 249 -3.98 -16.17 34.79
N MET A 250 -3.09 -16.92 34.16
CA MET A 250 -3.19 -18.39 34.05
C MET A 250 -1.98 -19.06 34.71
N GLU A 251 -2.10 -20.36 34.96
CA GLU A 251 -0.98 -21.16 35.43
C GLU A 251 0.12 -21.24 34.35
N ARG A 252 1.37 -21.04 34.78
CA ARG A 252 2.52 -21.09 33.88
C ARG A 252 2.90 -22.52 33.56
N ILE A 253 3.35 -22.75 32.34
CA ILE A 253 4.01 -23.99 31.96
C ILE A 253 5.48 -23.88 32.37
N THR A 254 5.89 -24.62 33.38
CA THR A 254 7.24 -24.57 33.93
C THR A 254 8.05 -25.85 33.66
N SER A 255 7.41 -26.89 33.16
CA SER A 255 8.04 -28.16 32.83
C SER A 255 8.81 -28.08 31.52
N GLU A 256 10.03 -28.60 31.49
CA GLU A 256 10.80 -28.82 30.25
C GLU A 256 10.16 -29.89 29.36
N TYR A 257 9.28 -30.70 29.92
CA TYR A 257 8.53 -31.78 29.27
C TYR A 257 7.04 -31.46 29.25
N ALA A 258 6.68 -30.24 28.89
CA ALA A 258 5.28 -29.84 28.76
C ALA A 258 4.56 -30.74 27.76
N ASP A 259 3.34 -31.14 28.10
CA ASP A 259 2.49 -31.88 27.16
C ASP A 259 2.11 -30.95 26.01
N TYR A 260 2.19 -31.48 24.78
CA TYR A 260 1.83 -30.74 23.57
C TYR A 260 0.36 -30.26 23.64
N ASP A 261 -0.55 -31.13 24.05
CA ASP A 261 -1.98 -30.84 24.12
C ASP A 261 -2.25 -29.71 25.15
N GLU A 262 -1.56 -29.70 26.31
CA GLU A 262 -1.65 -28.61 27.27
C GLU A 262 -1.19 -27.26 26.66
N VAL A 263 -0.12 -27.27 25.89
CA VAL A 263 0.40 -26.05 25.25
C VAL A 263 -0.60 -25.51 24.22
N ILE A 264 -1.16 -26.41 23.39
CA ILE A 264 -2.13 -26.01 22.37
C ILE A 264 -3.43 -25.51 23.00
N GLU A 265 -3.98 -26.19 24.00
CA GLU A 265 -5.19 -25.74 24.69
C GLU A 265 -5.04 -24.33 25.29
N LYS A 266 -3.91 -24.06 25.96
CA LYS A 266 -3.62 -22.73 26.50
C LYS A 266 -3.40 -21.70 25.40
N PHE A 267 -2.74 -22.09 24.30
CA PHE A 267 -2.53 -21.19 23.17
C PHE A 267 -3.86 -20.81 22.49
N ASP A 268 -4.72 -21.77 22.22
CA ASP A 268 -6.03 -21.57 21.61
C ASP A 268 -6.88 -20.64 22.49
N TRP A 269 -6.88 -20.85 23.81
CA TRP A 269 -7.57 -19.97 24.74
C TRP A 269 -7.04 -18.51 24.65
N TRP A 270 -5.73 -18.33 24.56
CA TRP A 270 -5.14 -17.02 24.43
C TRP A 270 -5.42 -16.40 23.06
N MET A 271 -5.54 -17.19 22.02
CA MET A 271 -5.92 -16.73 20.69
C MET A 271 -7.39 -16.26 20.67
N ASP A 272 -8.29 -16.99 21.30
CA ASP A 272 -9.70 -16.57 21.42
C ASP A 272 -9.82 -15.26 22.20
N TRP A 273 -9.15 -15.16 23.33
CA TRP A 273 -9.11 -13.93 24.11
C TRP A 273 -8.55 -12.75 23.33
N LEU A 274 -7.48 -12.95 22.58
CA LEU A 274 -6.89 -11.93 21.71
C LEU A 274 -7.87 -11.53 20.59
N ALA A 275 -8.54 -12.49 19.98
CA ALA A 275 -9.51 -12.24 18.91
C ALA A 275 -10.68 -11.39 19.41
N ASP A 276 -11.22 -11.67 20.60
CA ASP A 276 -12.28 -10.88 21.22
C ASP A 276 -11.83 -9.42 21.44
N ILE A 277 -10.64 -9.22 21.99
CA ILE A 277 -10.10 -7.86 22.18
C ILE A 277 -9.90 -7.17 20.85
N TYR A 278 -9.34 -7.88 19.86
CA TYR A 278 -9.06 -7.34 18.54
C TYR A 278 -10.34 -6.86 17.85
N VAL A 279 -11.39 -7.68 17.86
CA VAL A 279 -12.70 -7.34 17.30
C VAL A 279 -13.32 -6.14 18.02
N ASN A 280 -13.27 -6.12 19.36
CA ASN A 280 -13.80 -5.01 20.15
C ASN A 280 -13.06 -3.69 19.87
N VAL A 281 -11.73 -3.73 19.72
CA VAL A 281 -10.92 -2.55 19.36
C VAL A 281 -11.29 -2.07 17.96
N LEU A 282 -11.41 -2.95 16.99
CA LEU A 282 -11.81 -2.60 15.62
C LEU A 282 -13.20 -1.98 15.58
N ASN A 283 -14.17 -2.57 16.28
CA ASN A 283 -15.52 -2.03 16.38
C ASN A 283 -15.55 -0.63 17.02
N LEU A 284 -14.73 -0.40 18.04
CA LEU A 284 -14.61 0.92 18.65
C LEU A 284 -13.99 1.93 17.65
N ILE A 285 -12.96 1.54 16.92
CA ILE A 285 -12.33 2.40 15.90
C ILE A 285 -13.32 2.74 14.80
N HIS A 286 -14.06 1.77 14.28
CA HIS A 286 -15.13 2.01 13.30
C HIS A 286 -16.19 2.97 13.83
N TYR A 287 -16.67 2.75 15.05
CA TYR A 287 -17.62 3.66 15.69
C TYR A 287 -17.08 5.09 15.82
N MET A 288 -15.81 5.24 16.20
CA MET A 288 -15.16 6.55 16.31
C MET A 288 -14.99 7.22 14.94
N HIS A 289 -14.65 6.46 13.90
CA HIS A 289 -14.61 6.97 12.54
C HIS A 289 -15.99 7.44 12.08
N ASP A 290 -17.01 6.63 12.22
CA ASP A 290 -18.38 7.00 11.85
C ASP A 290 -18.86 8.26 12.59
N LYS A 291 -18.50 8.39 13.87
CA LYS A 291 -18.97 9.49 14.69
C LYS A 291 -18.22 10.80 14.52
N TYR A 292 -16.90 10.74 14.28
CA TYR A 292 -16.03 11.93 14.38
C TYR A 292 -15.29 12.28 13.09
N TYR A 293 -15.05 11.32 12.20
CA TYR A 293 -14.26 11.52 10.97
C TYR A 293 -15.11 11.38 9.70
N TYR A 294 -16.33 11.56 9.79
CA TYR A 294 -17.45 11.50 8.91
C TYR A 294 -17.11 11.44 7.41
N ALA A 295 -17.61 11.23 6.50
CA ALA A 295 -17.55 11.17 5.04
C ALA A 295 -16.15 11.31 4.38
N VAL A 296 -15.22 12.15 4.88
CA VAL A 296 -13.89 12.37 4.27
C VAL A 296 -13.08 11.09 4.20
N SER A 297 -13.06 10.32 5.30
CA SER A 297 -12.29 9.08 5.33
C SER A 297 -12.78 8.07 4.28
N TYR A 298 -14.07 8.03 4.01
CA TYR A 298 -14.65 7.13 3.01
C TYR A 298 -14.60 7.72 1.59
N THR A 299 -14.79 9.02 1.42
CA THR A 299 -14.82 9.66 0.11
C THR A 299 -13.42 9.75 -0.51
N HIS A 300 -12.40 10.03 0.26
CA HIS A 300 -11.01 10.09 -0.22
C HIS A 300 -10.44 8.71 -0.58
N LEU A 301 -10.96 7.68 0.03
CA LEU A 301 -10.50 6.30 -0.17
C LEU A 301 -11.28 5.58 -1.27
N THR A 302 -12.39 6.16 -1.71
CA THR A 302 -13.20 5.65 -2.81
C THR A 302 -13.05 6.44 -4.11
N LEU A 303 -12.27 7.53 -4.12
CA LEU A 303 -11.94 8.19 -5.38
C LEU A 303 -11.04 7.25 -6.18
N PRO A 304 -11.48 6.86 -7.39
CA PRO A 304 -10.63 6.06 -8.25
C PRO A 304 -9.33 6.83 -8.44
N THR A 305 -8.22 6.18 -8.25
CA THR A 305 -6.94 6.64 -8.78
C THR A 305 -7.10 6.67 -10.30
N ILE A 306 -7.47 7.83 -10.82
CA ILE A 306 -7.55 8.06 -12.27
C ILE A 306 -6.15 8.11 -12.85
#